data_90d8a8e2d20e2cc8a5ca340aeb053a2f
#
_entry.id   90d8a8e2d20e2cc8a5ca340aeb053a2f
#
_cell.length_a   1.000
_cell.length_b   1.000
_cell.length_c   1.000
_cell.angle_alpha   90.00
_cell.angle_beta   90.00
_cell.angle_gamma   90.00
#
_symmetry.space_group_name_H-M   'P 1'
#
loop_
_entity.id
_entity.type
_entity.pdbx_description
1 polymer ?
#
loop_
_entity_poly.entity_id
_entity_poly.type
_entity_poly.pdbx_seq_one_letter_code
_entity_poly.pdbx_strand_id
1 'polypeptide(L)'
;MVNNHDFLTQMCFKGLEKRGFAANQEYIDRLKYELKIIKKGNLADFFLNTAFIILKIKSQGKLVGYGRGSCAGSLVCFCLNITEIDPIKYNLIFERFLNPTRVSMLAVADVDVDIGRLDRPDILKMIRNDFGEDKTFQVINKLSWTEKTAIKDLCRIIDIPFDISNKITKLIPDDEHAVNIPDVKVFLDNHPFVRDNYLKLVGMTKTYGVHAAADIITGKSVEYYDSVVRVNGVTCLDNNGKTAESIGLLKADFLGLNTLTIISDCLKLVPNVKLPKTFNDPTVFETINNSTLGIFQFEGKSVQEVCEKIQPKNFNDLCLITALARPGALDSGETDRYINRRNGLEQITYDHPKLEPILKNNLGCIIFQENVINIVQEFAGMSTTDGEIIRRGIGKKIQSIFDEYYPKFIQSCVDNDINKDIAEIVWQKMVASASYSFNLAHATSYSALSYVCAFLATYYPIEFFLSVLNNTEDEDKRIQIYNHVKSINSEIHNPDINVSKDTTIIGMDNKMYLGFNIIKNVGPSAVQNILDVQP
;
A
#
# COMPACT_ATOMS: atom_id res chain seq x y z
N MET A 1 -21.57 32.42 -6.89
CA MET A 1 -20.49 31.54 -6.38
C MET A 1 -20.59 30.21 -7.12
N VAL A 2 -19.51 29.76 -7.73
CA VAL A 2 -19.47 28.44 -8.38
C VAL A 2 -19.58 27.40 -7.27
N ASN A 3 -20.51 26.45 -7.40
CA ASN A 3 -20.65 25.35 -6.45
C ASN A 3 -19.39 24.46 -6.56
N ASN A 4 -18.82 24.01 -5.45
CA ASN A 4 -17.61 23.19 -5.42
C ASN A 4 -17.73 21.91 -6.27
N HIS A 5 -18.93 21.35 -6.38
CA HIS A 5 -19.17 20.20 -7.27
C HIS A 5 -19.07 20.59 -8.76
N ASP A 6 -19.56 21.76 -9.15
CA ASP A 6 -19.45 22.23 -10.54
C ASP A 6 -17.98 22.54 -10.88
N PHE A 7 -17.24 23.09 -9.93
CA PHE A 7 -15.81 23.31 -10.08
C PHE A 7 -15.03 21.98 -10.19
N LEU A 8 -15.33 21.00 -9.34
CA LEU A 8 -14.77 19.65 -9.44
C LEU A 8 -15.04 19.04 -10.83
N THR A 9 -16.28 19.15 -11.30
CA THR A 9 -16.68 18.64 -12.62
C THR A 9 -15.85 19.26 -13.73
N GLN A 10 -15.68 20.59 -13.72
CA GLN A 10 -14.84 21.29 -14.71
C GLN A 10 -13.38 20.85 -14.67
N MET A 11 -12.82 20.70 -13.46
CA MET A 11 -11.44 20.23 -13.27
C MET A 11 -11.26 18.81 -13.83
N CYS A 12 -12.22 17.91 -13.59
CA CYS A 12 -12.18 16.54 -14.09
C CYS A 12 -12.23 16.48 -15.63
N PHE A 13 -13.12 17.22 -16.26
CA PHE A 13 -13.19 17.26 -17.73
C PHE A 13 -11.94 17.87 -18.36
N LYS A 14 -11.36 18.93 -17.76
CA LYS A 14 -10.05 19.46 -18.18
C LYS A 14 -8.93 18.42 -18.00
N GLY A 15 -8.98 17.65 -16.92
CA GLY A 15 -8.04 16.55 -16.68
C GLY A 15 -8.16 15.46 -17.74
N LEU A 16 -9.39 15.08 -18.08
CA LEU A 16 -9.67 14.08 -19.12
C LEU A 16 -9.14 14.52 -20.49
N GLU A 17 -9.31 15.81 -20.83
CA GLU A 17 -8.76 16.41 -22.05
C GLU A 17 -7.23 16.35 -22.07
N LYS A 18 -6.57 16.77 -20.99
CA LYS A 18 -5.10 16.72 -20.85
C LYS A 18 -4.53 15.31 -20.98
N ARG A 19 -5.31 14.30 -20.63
CA ARG A 19 -4.93 12.89 -20.76
C ARG A 19 -5.28 12.29 -22.14
N GLY A 20 -5.94 13.06 -23.03
CA GLY A 20 -6.23 12.67 -24.40
C GLY A 20 -7.52 11.86 -24.57
N PHE A 21 -8.41 11.83 -23.57
CA PHE A 21 -9.62 10.99 -23.59
C PHE A 21 -10.94 11.79 -23.74
N ALA A 22 -10.87 13.10 -24.04
CA ALA A 22 -12.06 13.97 -24.12
C ALA A 22 -13.12 13.53 -25.15
N ALA A 23 -12.73 12.78 -26.18
CA ALA A 23 -13.63 12.26 -27.21
C ALA A 23 -14.04 10.78 -27.00
N ASN A 24 -13.54 10.14 -25.95
CA ASN A 24 -13.84 8.74 -25.67
C ASN A 24 -15.11 8.61 -24.82
N GLN A 25 -16.17 8.02 -25.39
CA GLN A 25 -17.49 7.93 -24.74
C GLN A 25 -17.46 7.10 -23.46
N GLU A 26 -16.70 6.01 -23.43
CA GLU A 26 -16.54 5.15 -22.24
C GLU A 26 -15.99 5.94 -21.04
N TYR A 27 -14.96 6.76 -21.26
CA TYR A 27 -14.38 7.61 -20.22
C TYR A 27 -15.35 8.71 -19.78
N ILE A 28 -16.08 9.31 -20.72
CA ILE A 28 -17.08 10.34 -20.42
C ILE A 28 -18.21 9.77 -19.55
N ASP A 29 -18.73 8.61 -19.90
CA ASP A 29 -19.84 7.98 -19.17
C ASP A 29 -19.39 7.53 -17.78
N ARG A 30 -18.21 6.92 -17.66
CA ARG A 30 -17.61 6.58 -16.39
C ARG A 30 -17.37 7.80 -15.51
N LEU A 31 -16.85 8.89 -16.05
CA LEU A 31 -16.61 10.13 -15.31
C LEU A 31 -17.92 10.74 -14.79
N LYS A 32 -18.95 10.81 -15.62
CA LYS A 32 -20.28 11.28 -15.22
C LYS A 32 -20.89 10.42 -14.11
N TYR A 33 -20.73 9.11 -14.20
CA TYR A 33 -21.19 8.16 -13.18
C TYR A 33 -20.51 8.41 -11.83
N GLU A 34 -19.18 8.50 -11.80
CA GLU A 34 -18.41 8.75 -10.58
C GLU A 34 -18.76 10.11 -9.95
N LEU A 35 -18.83 11.18 -10.76
CA LEU A 35 -19.21 12.52 -10.32
C LEU A 35 -20.61 12.56 -9.70
N LYS A 36 -21.57 11.79 -10.24
CA LYS A 36 -22.93 11.68 -9.68
C LYS A 36 -22.90 11.08 -8.27
N ILE A 37 -22.08 10.07 -8.03
CA ILE A 37 -21.94 9.43 -6.71
C ILE A 37 -21.23 10.36 -5.73
N ILE A 38 -20.16 11.03 -6.16
CA ILE A 38 -19.41 12.01 -5.37
C ILE A 38 -20.33 13.19 -4.96
N LYS A 39 -21.20 13.64 -5.88
CA LYS A 39 -22.20 14.68 -5.58
C LYS A 39 -23.18 14.24 -4.51
N LYS A 40 -23.70 13.01 -4.63
CA LYS A 40 -24.63 12.42 -3.65
C LYS A 40 -24.00 12.33 -2.24
N GLY A 41 -22.69 12.08 -2.17
CA GLY A 41 -21.95 12.01 -0.91
C GLY A 41 -21.46 13.35 -0.37
N ASN A 42 -21.69 14.45 -1.09
CA ASN A 42 -21.13 15.77 -0.76
C ASN A 42 -19.60 15.76 -0.56
N LEU A 43 -18.87 15.01 -1.41
CA LEU A 43 -17.43 14.76 -1.27
C LEU A 43 -16.56 15.68 -2.16
N ALA A 44 -17.14 16.67 -2.83
CA ALA A 44 -16.41 17.53 -3.77
C ALA A 44 -15.20 18.20 -3.13
N ASP A 45 -15.34 18.75 -1.94
CA ASP A 45 -14.27 19.44 -1.21
C ASP A 45 -13.10 18.52 -0.87
N PHE A 46 -13.41 17.26 -0.53
CA PHE A 46 -12.39 16.27 -0.25
C PHE A 46 -11.48 16.02 -1.47
N PHE A 47 -12.07 15.77 -2.64
CA PHE A 47 -11.30 15.53 -3.87
C PHE A 47 -10.54 16.78 -4.30
N LEU A 48 -11.13 17.97 -4.19
CA LEU A 48 -10.48 19.23 -4.53
C LEU A 48 -9.30 19.53 -3.61
N ASN A 49 -9.45 19.37 -2.31
CA ASN A 49 -8.38 19.59 -1.33
C ASN A 49 -7.24 18.59 -1.53
N THR A 50 -7.56 17.30 -1.73
CA THR A 50 -6.56 16.27 -2.02
C THR A 50 -5.79 16.58 -3.31
N ALA A 51 -6.50 16.95 -4.37
CA ALA A 51 -5.87 17.35 -5.64
C ALA A 51 -4.99 18.59 -5.49
N PHE A 52 -5.43 19.60 -4.74
CA PHE A 52 -4.66 20.81 -4.47
C PHE A 52 -3.33 20.50 -3.77
N ILE A 53 -3.39 19.68 -2.70
CA ILE A 53 -2.19 19.27 -1.95
C ILE A 53 -1.22 18.53 -2.86
N ILE A 54 -1.70 17.54 -3.62
CA ILE A 54 -0.85 16.75 -4.53
C ILE A 54 -0.22 17.61 -5.63
N LEU A 55 -0.99 18.52 -6.24
CA LEU A 55 -0.48 19.45 -7.23
C LEU A 55 0.60 20.35 -6.64
N LYS A 56 0.42 20.81 -5.41
CA LYS A 56 1.41 21.64 -4.72
C LYS A 56 2.69 20.85 -4.38
N ILE A 57 2.58 19.61 -3.92
CA ILE A 57 3.72 18.70 -3.71
C ILE A 57 4.51 18.55 -5.03
N LYS A 58 3.82 18.21 -6.13
CA LYS A 58 4.42 18.04 -7.45
C LYS A 58 5.05 19.34 -7.98
N SER A 59 4.45 20.51 -7.70
CA SER A 59 5.00 21.81 -8.12
C SER A 59 6.31 22.19 -7.44
N GLN A 60 6.60 21.60 -6.27
CA GLN A 60 7.88 21.71 -5.56
C GLN A 60 8.93 20.70 -6.07
N GLY A 61 8.66 19.95 -7.14
CA GLY A 61 9.55 18.93 -7.67
C GLY A 61 9.58 17.63 -6.83
N LYS A 62 8.70 17.49 -5.83
CA LYS A 62 8.63 16.30 -4.99
C LYS A 62 7.78 15.23 -5.67
N LEU A 63 8.18 13.96 -5.48
CA LEU A 63 7.48 12.82 -6.06
C LEU A 63 6.27 12.40 -5.22
N VAL A 64 5.24 11.97 -5.94
CA VAL A 64 4.04 11.33 -5.38
C VAL A 64 3.90 9.96 -6.05
N GLY A 65 3.47 8.95 -5.29
CA GLY A 65 3.25 7.58 -5.77
C GLY A 65 2.19 7.52 -6.89
N TYR A 66 2.16 6.40 -7.61
CA TYR A 66 1.22 6.18 -8.71
C TYR A 66 -0.23 5.99 -8.24
N GLY A 67 -0.43 5.76 -6.96
CA GLY A 67 -1.68 5.51 -6.25
C GLY A 67 -1.47 4.48 -5.15
N ARG A 68 -2.42 4.41 -4.23
CA ARG A 68 -2.39 3.44 -3.12
C ARG A 68 -3.80 2.99 -2.78
N GLY A 69 -3.94 1.71 -2.40
CA GLY A 69 -5.25 1.18 -2.01
C GLY A 69 -6.24 1.15 -3.17
N SER A 70 -7.48 1.51 -2.90
CA SER A 70 -8.58 1.43 -3.88
C SER A 70 -8.79 2.71 -4.70
N CYS A 71 -8.17 3.84 -4.33
CA CYS A 71 -8.41 5.12 -5.01
C CYS A 71 -7.96 5.13 -6.48
N ALA A 72 -7.01 4.24 -6.87
CA ALA A 72 -6.64 4.05 -8.27
C ALA A 72 -7.79 3.51 -9.14
N GLY A 73 -8.86 2.97 -8.54
CA GLY A 73 -10.10 2.59 -9.25
C GLY A 73 -10.99 3.77 -9.66
N SER A 74 -10.64 5.02 -9.30
CA SER A 74 -11.43 6.20 -9.61
C SER A 74 -10.87 6.99 -10.81
N LEU A 75 -11.70 7.21 -11.81
CA LEU A 75 -11.39 8.07 -12.94
C LEU A 75 -11.31 9.55 -12.53
N VAL A 76 -12.08 9.98 -11.53
CA VAL A 76 -11.97 11.31 -10.92
C VAL A 76 -10.57 11.51 -10.33
N CYS A 77 -10.06 10.55 -9.56
CA CYS A 77 -8.70 10.61 -9.02
C CYS A 77 -7.63 10.69 -10.13
N PHE A 78 -7.81 9.92 -11.20
CA PHE A 78 -6.93 9.95 -12.37
C PHE A 78 -6.96 11.30 -13.10
N CYS A 79 -8.14 11.86 -13.35
CA CYS A 79 -8.29 13.17 -13.99
C CYS A 79 -7.69 14.30 -13.16
N LEU A 80 -7.77 14.22 -11.84
CA LEU A 80 -7.22 15.22 -10.91
C LEU A 80 -5.71 15.05 -10.61
N ASN A 81 -5.03 14.09 -11.23
CA ASN A 81 -3.64 13.70 -10.95
C ASN A 81 -3.41 13.26 -9.49
N ILE A 82 -4.45 12.79 -8.81
CA ILE A 82 -4.34 12.13 -7.50
C ILE A 82 -3.68 10.76 -7.68
N THR A 83 -4.04 10.04 -8.74
CA THR A 83 -3.39 8.80 -9.18
C THR A 83 -2.87 8.94 -10.61
N GLU A 84 -1.90 8.10 -10.97
CA GLU A 84 -1.36 8.02 -12.34
C GLU A 84 -1.81 6.74 -13.07
N ILE A 85 -2.65 5.92 -12.43
CA ILE A 85 -3.19 4.68 -12.98
C ILE A 85 -4.51 4.96 -13.68
N ASP A 86 -4.61 4.56 -14.94
CA ASP A 86 -5.84 4.63 -15.73
C ASP A 86 -6.79 3.48 -15.33
N PRO A 87 -7.90 3.77 -14.64
CA PRO A 87 -8.78 2.73 -14.13
C PRO A 87 -9.53 1.95 -15.23
N ILE A 88 -9.76 2.55 -16.38
CA ILE A 88 -10.45 1.90 -17.51
C ILE A 88 -9.48 0.94 -18.21
N LYS A 89 -8.29 1.39 -18.52
CA LYS A 89 -7.24 0.56 -19.14
C LYS A 89 -6.93 -0.72 -18.35
N TYR A 90 -6.97 -0.63 -17.02
CA TYR A 90 -6.67 -1.76 -16.13
C TYR A 90 -7.90 -2.44 -15.53
N ASN A 91 -9.10 -2.16 -16.03
CA ASN A 91 -10.36 -2.74 -15.58
C ASN A 91 -10.59 -2.62 -14.06
N LEU A 92 -10.28 -1.44 -13.49
CA LEU A 92 -10.44 -1.19 -12.06
C LEU A 92 -11.86 -0.71 -11.74
N ILE A 93 -12.40 -1.22 -10.63
CA ILE A 93 -13.80 -1.02 -10.24
C ILE A 93 -13.92 0.16 -9.27
N PHE A 94 -14.75 1.17 -9.62
CA PHE A 94 -14.99 2.35 -8.79
C PHE A 94 -15.70 2.03 -7.48
N GLU A 95 -16.66 1.11 -7.49
CA GLU A 95 -17.44 0.71 -6.31
C GLU A 95 -16.57 0.06 -5.22
N ARG A 96 -15.39 -0.46 -5.59
CA ARG A 96 -14.39 -0.92 -4.64
C ARG A 96 -13.76 0.23 -3.86
N PHE A 97 -13.67 1.42 -4.45
CA PHE A 97 -13.20 2.65 -3.82
C PHE A 97 -14.34 3.37 -3.11
N LEU A 98 -15.41 3.70 -3.83
CA LEU A 98 -16.55 4.45 -3.32
C LEU A 98 -17.88 3.78 -3.69
N ASN A 99 -18.43 3.02 -2.73
CA ASN A 99 -19.68 2.30 -2.94
C ASN A 99 -20.88 3.25 -2.73
N PRO A 100 -21.83 3.35 -3.69
CA PRO A 100 -23.00 4.23 -3.61
C PRO A 100 -23.86 4.06 -2.35
N THR A 101 -23.95 2.85 -1.79
CA THR A 101 -24.73 2.58 -0.58
C THR A 101 -24.00 3.07 0.68
N ARG A 102 -22.66 3.04 0.70
CA ARG A 102 -21.85 3.51 1.82
C ARG A 102 -21.79 5.03 1.91
N VAL A 103 -21.84 5.71 0.77
CA VAL A 103 -21.88 7.18 0.69
C VAL A 103 -23.06 7.74 1.48
N SER A 104 -24.21 7.05 1.49
CA SER A 104 -25.38 7.44 2.29
C SER A 104 -25.21 7.19 3.79
N MET A 105 -24.22 6.41 4.21
CA MET A 105 -23.93 6.05 5.61
C MET A 105 -22.74 6.82 6.22
N LEU A 106 -22.35 7.96 5.66
CA LEU A 106 -21.18 8.76 6.08
C LEU A 106 -19.82 7.98 6.03
N ALA A 107 -19.78 6.84 5.36
CA ALA A 107 -18.55 6.12 5.16
C ALA A 107 -17.73 6.74 4.03
N VAL A 108 -16.71 7.45 4.40
CA VAL A 108 -15.92 8.35 3.54
C VAL A 108 -14.97 7.58 2.62
N ALA A 109 -14.67 8.18 1.46
CA ALA A 109 -13.56 7.76 0.61
C ALA A 109 -12.22 7.89 1.36
N ASP A 110 -11.40 6.87 1.30
CA ASP A 110 -10.05 6.86 1.89
C ASP A 110 -9.04 7.02 0.76
N VAL A 111 -8.30 8.12 0.76
CA VAL A 111 -7.27 8.39 -0.24
C VAL A 111 -5.91 8.44 0.46
N ASP A 112 -5.21 7.33 0.35
CA ASP A 112 -3.82 7.23 0.80
C ASP A 112 -2.89 7.78 -0.29
N VAL A 113 -1.89 8.56 0.12
CA VAL A 113 -0.91 9.18 -0.77
C VAL A 113 0.50 8.80 -0.34
N ASP A 114 1.22 8.08 -1.20
CA ASP A 114 2.63 7.81 -0.98
C ASP A 114 3.48 9.01 -1.40
N ILE A 115 4.39 9.43 -0.52
CA ILE A 115 5.34 10.54 -0.72
C ILE A 115 6.75 10.09 -0.32
N GLY A 116 7.78 10.82 -0.74
CA GLY A 116 9.14 10.53 -0.29
C GLY A 116 9.26 10.55 1.24
N ARG A 117 9.91 9.54 1.82
CA ARG A 117 10.08 9.43 3.29
C ARG A 117 10.72 10.69 3.87
N LEU A 118 11.76 11.20 3.20
CA LEU A 118 12.49 12.40 3.63
C LEU A 118 11.74 13.71 3.35
N ASP A 119 10.81 13.69 2.41
CA ASP A 119 9.99 14.87 2.07
C ASP A 119 8.80 15.07 3.01
N ARG A 120 8.38 14.03 3.73
CA ARG A 120 7.17 14.03 4.54
C ARG A 120 7.09 15.17 5.58
N PRO A 121 8.15 15.46 6.36
CA PRO A 121 8.11 16.57 7.33
C PRO A 121 7.82 17.93 6.69
N ASP A 122 8.47 18.21 5.55
CA ASP A 122 8.27 19.46 4.81
C ASP A 122 6.87 19.57 4.22
N ILE A 123 6.35 18.46 3.69
CA ILE A 123 4.99 18.38 3.13
C ILE A 123 3.96 18.65 4.24
N LEU A 124 4.10 18.06 5.42
CA LEU A 124 3.20 18.31 6.54
C LEU A 124 3.28 19.77 7.01
N LYS A 125 4.47 20.36 7.04
CA LYS A 125 4.64 21.79 7.34
C LYS A 125 3.95 22.66 6.28
N MET A 126 4.08 22.33 5.01
CA MET A 126 3.40 23.02 3.91
C MET A 126 1.87 22.96 4.08
N ILE A 127 1.32 21.79 4.37
CA ILE A 127 -0.13 21.61 4.58
C ILE A 127 -0.61 22.48 5.75
N ARG A 128 0.10 22.49 6.89
CA ARG A 128 -0.24 23.34 8.04
C ARG A 128 -0.22 24.82 7.71
N ASN A 129 0.77 25.26 6.93
CA ASN A 129 0.86 26.66 6.51
C ASN A 129 -0.31 27.08 5.60
N ASP A 130 -0.80 26.17 4.74
CA ASP A 130 -1.85 26.48 3.78
C ASP A 130 -3.26 26.43 4.36
N PHE A 131 -3.51 25.46 5.22
CA PHE A 131 -4.85 25.24 5.81
C PHE A 131 -5.02 25.85 7.21
N GLY A 132 -3.93 26.16 7.90
CA GLY A 132 -3.89 26.68 9.27
C GLY A 132 -3.54 25.59 10.28
N GLU A 133 -2.74 25.96 11.28
CA GLU A 133 -2.33 25.07 12.38
C GLU A 133 -3.51 24.61 13.24
N ASP A 134 -4.53 25.46 13.37
CA ASP A 134 -5.77 25.19 14.10
C ASP A 134 -6.75 24.28 13.35
N LYS A 135 -6.49 24.00 12.06
CA LYS A 135 -7.33 23.19 11.18
C LYS A 135 -6.63 21.94 10.65
N THR A 136 -5.36 21.73 11.01
CA THR A 136 -4.56 20.59 10.57
C THR A 136 -3.96 19.90 11.77
N PHE A 137 -4.35 18.64 12.00
CA PHE A 137 -3.91 17.89 13.18
C PHE A 137 -3.80 16.41 12.86
N GLN A 138 -3.02 15.73 13.70
CA GLN A 138 -2.82 14.30 13.61
C GLN A 138 -3.78 13.55 14.56
N VAL A 139 -3.87 12.26 14.37
CA VAL A 139 -4.69 11.38 15.22
C VAL A 139 -3.78 10.69 16.21
N ILE A 140 -4.24 10.53 17.45
CA ILE A 140 -3.51 9.72 18.42
C ILE A 140 -3.67 8.23 18.11
N ASN A 141 -2.62 7.48 18.38
CA ASN A 141 -2.64 6.04 18.44
C ASN A 141 -2.56 5.60 19.91
N LYS A 142 -3.66 5.00 20.42
CA LYS A 142 -3.70 4.42 21.76
C LYS A 142 -3.16 3.01 21.69
N LEU A 143 -1.94 2.81 22.16
CA LEU A 143 -1.34 1.50 22.28
C LEU A 143 -1.78 0.87 23.59
N SER A 144 -2.57 -0.20 23.54
CA SER A 144 -3.03 -0.94 24.71
C SER A 144 -2.14 -2.15 24.96
N TRP A 145 -2.07 -2.59 26.22
CA TRP A 145 -1.42 -3.84 26.54
C TRP A 145 -2.16 -5.01 25.89
N THR A 146 -1.43 -5.84 25.15
CA THR A 146 -1.82 -7.19 24.77
C THR A 146 -1.29 -8.17 25.84
N GLU A 147 -1.74 -9.43 25.84
CA GLU A 147 -1.20 -10.44 26.78
C GLU A 147 0.32 -10.55 26.67
N LYS A 148 0.85 -10.61 25.44
CA LYS A 148 2.30 -10.64 25.16
C LYS A 148 3.06 -9.45 25.78
N THR A 149 2.54 -8.26 25.59
CA THR A 149 3.20 -7.03 26.08
C THR A 149 3.04 -6.83 27.57
N ALA A 150 1.90 -7.24 28.14
CA ALA A 150 1.67 -7.20 29.58
C ALA A 150 2.62 -8.17 30.32
N ILE A 151 2.74 -9.41 29.83
CA ILE A 151 3.67 -10.39 30.39
C ILE A 151 5.11 -9.88 30.35
N LYS A 152 5.57 -9.34 29.19
CA LYS A 152 6.93 -8.79 29.07
C LYS A 152 7.21 -7.65 30.04
N ASP A 153 6.27 -6.70 30.16
CA ASP A 153 6.46 -5.54 31.05
C ASP A 153 6.45 -5.96 32.52
N LEU A 154 5.58 -6.90 32.92
CA LEU A 154 5.57 -7.45 34.29
C LEU A 154 6.84 -8.26 34.57
N CYS A 155 7.34 -9.06 33.62
CA CYS A 155 8.62 -9.75 33.75
C CYS A 155 9.77 -8.77 34.00
N ARG A 156 9.78 -7.65 33.30
CA ARG A 156 10.80 -6.58 33.49
C ARG A 156 10.75 -5.97 34.90
N ILE A 157 9.53 -5.83 35.47
CA ILE A 157 9.37 -5.28 36.83
C ILE A 157 9.98 -6.17 37.90
N ILE A 158 9.98 -7.49 37.67
CA ILE A 158 10.54 -8.47 38.60
C ILE A 158 11.89 -9.05 38.11
N ASP A 159 12.59 -8.28 37.28
CA ASP A 159 13.95 -8.54 36.80
C ASP A 159 14.14 -9.89 36.05
N ILE A 160 13.08 -10.42 35.42
CA ILE A 160 13.21 -11.56 34.51
C ILE A 160 13.88 -11.08 33.21
N PRO A 161 14.99 -11.74 32.78
CA PRO A 161 15.71 -11.38 31.57
C PRO A 161 14.79 -11.31 30.33
N PHE A 162 15.05 -10.30 29.49
CA PHE A 162 14.25 -10.04 28.26
C PHE A 162 14.21 -11.28 27.35
N ASP A 163 15.30 -12.01 27.21
CA ASP A 163 15.39 -13.20 26.34
C ASP A 163 14.41 -14.28 26.79
N ILE A 164 14.24 -14.48 28.09
CA ILE A 164 13.30 -15.46 28.66
C ILE A 164 11.87 -15.00 28.37
N SER A 165 11.53 -13.75 28.73
CA SER A 165 10.19 -13.21 28.52
C SER A 165 9.82 -13.16 27.02
N ASN A 166 10.80 -12.85 26.16
CA ASN A 166 10.61 -12.81 24.71
C ASN A 166 10.39 -14.21 24.13
N LYS A 167 11.17 -15.21 24.58
CA LYS A 167 11.01 -16.60 24.15
C LYS A 167 9.62 -17.14 24.52
N ILE A 168 9.17 -16.94 25.74
CA ILE A 168 7.85 -17.38 26.22
C ILE A 168 6.72 -16.68 25.48
N THR A 169 6.78 -15.36 25.33
CA THR A 169 5.69 -14.61 24.66
C THR A 169 5.62 -14.85 23.16
N LYS A 170 6.68 -15.31 22.50
CA LYS A 170 6.64 -15.75 21.09
C LYS A 170 5.81 -17.04 20.89
N LEU A 171 5.61 -17.83 21.93
CA LEU A 171 4.80 -19.05 21.86
C LEU A 171 3.29 -18.76 21.84
N ILE A 172 2.86 -17.54 22.20
CA ILE A 172 1.44 -17.17 22.26
C ILE A 172 1.01 -16.75 20.84
N PRO A 173 0.09 -17.45 20.16
CA PRO A 173 -0.53 -16.99 18.92
C PRO A 173 -1.34 -15.71 19.14
N ASP A 174 -1.71 -15.01 18.07
CA ASP A 174 -2.46 -13.74 18.21
C ASP A 174 -3.95 -13.95 18.52
N ASP A 175 -4.46 -15.14 18.25
CA ASP A 175 -5.86 -15.57 18.43
C ASP A 175 -6.08 -16.50 19.62
N GLU A 176 -5.04 -16.79 20.42
CA GLU A 176 -5.13 -17.63 21.60
C GLU A 176 -4.75 -16.89 22.89
N HIS A 177 -5.29 -17.36 24.02
CA HIS A 177 -4.94 -16.86 25.34
C HIS A 177 -3.68 -17.52 25.89
N ALA A 178 -2.82 -16.74 26.55
CA ALA A 178 -1.55 -17.20 27.13
C ALA A 178 -1.70 -18.45 28.03
N VAL A 179 -2.77 -18.51 28.81
CA VAL A 179 -3.05 -19.63 29.72
C VAL A 179 -3.37 -20.98 29.02
N ASN A 180 -3.72 -20.94 27.74
CA ASN A 180 -4.04 -22.14 26.97
C ASN A 180 -2.77 -22.80 26.39
N ILE A 181 -1.65 -22.11 26.39
CA ILE A 181 -0.38 -22.59 25.85
C ILE A 181 0.39 -23.29 26.99
N PRO A 182 0.66 -24.61 26.91
CA PRO A 182 1.23 -25.37 28.01
C PRO A 182 2.50 -24.80 28.61
N ASP A 183 3.48 -24.45 27.78
CA ASP A 183 4.77 -23.88 28.22
C ASP A 183 4.63 -22.50 28.85
N VAL A 184 3.71 -21.69 28.31
CA VAL A 184 3.41 -20.34 28.85
C VAL A 184 2.69 -20.48 30.19
N LYS A 185 1.77 -21.44 30.33
CA LYS A 185 1.07 -21.75 31.59
C LYS A 185 2.06 -22.16 32.66
N VAL A 186 2.98 -23.08 32.37
CA VAL A 186 4.03 -23.50 33.30
C VAL A 186 4.88 -22.31 33.73
N PHE A 187 5.26 -21.46 32.79
CA PHE A 187 5.99 -20.20 33.09
C PHE A 187 5.20 -19.30 34.04
N LEU A 188 3.92 -19.07 33.77
CA LEU A 188 3.05 -18.21 34.58
C LEU A 188 2.84 -18.80 35.98
N ASP A 189 2.70 -20.11 36.12
CA ASP A 189 2.56 -20.79 37.42
C ASP A 189 3.83 -20.66 38.29
N ASN A 190 5.00 -20.62 37.67
CA ASN A 190 6.28 -20.38 38.34
C ASN A 190 6.51 -18.88 38.67
N HIS A 191 5.71 -17.95 38.09
CA HIS A 191 5.79 -16.52 38.32
C HIS A 191 4.43 -15.93 38.72
N PRO A 192 3.95 -16.18 39.96
CA PRO A 192 2.61 -15.79 40.38
C PRO A 192 2.30 -14.29 40.20
N PHE A 193 3.28 -13.42 40.43
CA PHE A 193 3.10 -11.98 40.23
C PHE A 193 2.71 -11.63 38.79
N VAL A 194 3.35 -12.26 37.80
CA VAL A 194 3.02 -12.07 36.37
C VAL A 194 1.65 -12.64 36.06
N ARG A 195 1.38 -13.89 36.50
CA ARG A 195 0.13 -14.57 36.29
C ARG A 195 -1.08 -13.78 36.80
N ASP A 196 -0.99 -13.28 38.02
CA ASP A 196 -2.13 -12.66 38.72
C ASP A 196 -2.42 -11.24 38.26
N ASN A 197 -1.49 -10.62 37.48
CA ASN A 197 -1.59 -9.23 37.07
C ASN A 197 -1.66 -8.98 35.55
N TYR A 198 -1.18 -9.88 34.68
CA TYR A 198 -1.12 -9.57 33.26
C TYR A 198 -2.51 -9.33 32.63
N LEU A 199 -3.53 -10.09 33.00
CA LEU A 199 -4.90 -9.89 32.50
C LEU A 199 -5.52 -8.57 32.98
N LYS A 200 -5.08 -8.03 34.13
CA LYS A 200 -5.55 -6.73 34.63
C LYS A 200 -5.07 -5.58 33.76
N LEU A 201 -3.94 -5.75 33.08
CA LEU A 201 -3.37 -4.74 32.18
C LEU A 201 -3.94 -4.84 30.76
N VAL A 202 -4.33 -6.03 30.31
CA VAL A 202 -4.81 -6.24 28.93
C VAL A 202 -5.97 -5.30 28.61
N GLY A 203 -5.86 -4.58 27.48
CA GLY A 203 -6.85 -3.60 27.05
C GLY A 203 -6.68 -2.21 27.65
N MET A 204 -5.94 -2.05 28.75
CA MET A 204 -5.62 -0.72 29.28
C MET A 204 -4.64 0.00 28.36
N THR A 205 -4.73 1.33 28.30
CA THR A 205 -3.81 2.15 27.50
C THR A 205 -2.40 2.12 28.11
N LYS A 206 -1.44 1.60 27.37
CA LYS A 206 -0.02 1.59 27.76
C LYS A 206 0.66 2.92 27.48
N THR A 207 0.45 3.46 26.28
CA THR A 207 1.05 4.73 25.86
C THR A 207 0.23 5.34 24.73
N TYR A 208 0.44 6.64 24.54
CA TYR A 208 -0.07 7.38 23.41
C TYR A 208 1.06 7.66 22.43
N GLY A 209 0.81 7.41 21.16
CA GLY A 209 1.68 7.80 20.06
C GLY A 209 0.94 8.68 19.08
N VAL A 210 1.66 9.36 18.22
CA VAL A 210 1.09 10.04 17.05
C VAL A 210 0.92 8.99 15.94
N HIS A 211 -0.25 8.96 15.30
CA HIS A 211 -0.46 8.08 14.14
C HIS A 211 0.49 8.48 13.00
N ALA A 212 1.22 7.52 12.46
CA ALA A 212 2.33 7.79 11.56
C ALA A 212 1.93 8.46 10.23
N ALA A 213 0.66 8.37 9.82
CA ALA A 213 0.20 8.77 8.49
C ALA A 213 -1.05 9.65 8.50
N ALA A 214 -1.93 9.53 9.51
CA ALA A 214 -3.24 10.18 9.52
C ALA A 214 -3.13 11.67 9.83
N ASP A 215 -3.34 12.49 8.81
CA ASP A 215 -3.49 13.93 8.93
C ASP A 215 -4.94 14.30 8.60
N ILE A 216 -5.57 15.06 9.48
CA ILE A 216 -6.95 15.54 9.33
C ILE A 216 -6.93 17.01 9.00
N ILE A 217 -7.66 17.39 7.97
CA ILE A 217 -7.83 18.79 7.54
C ILE A 217 -9.30 19.14 7.64
N THR A 218 -9.60 20.23 8.38
CA THR A 218 -10.95 20.66 8.66
C THR A 218 -11.24 22.06 8.14
N GLY A 219 -12.52 22.35 7.93
CA GLY A 219 -12.98 23.70 7.58
C GLY A 219 -13.03 24.67 8.77
N LYS A 220 -13.13 24.15 10.00
CA LYS A 220 -13.15 24.92 11.24
C LYS A 220 -12.02 24.46 12.15
N SER A 221 -11.72 25.25 13.21
CA SER A 221 -10.75 24.84 14.22
C SER A 221 -11.10 23.46 14.81
N VAL A 222 -10.09 22.68 15.15
CA VAL A 222 -10.21 21.34 15.72
C VAL A 222 -11.08 21.29 16.97
N GLU A 223 -11.00 22.30 17.82
CA GLU A 223 -11.76 22.42 19.07
C GLU A 223 -13.28 22.45 18.85
N TYR A 224 -13.72 22.76 17.63
CA TYR A 224 -15.14 22.69 17.26
C TYR A 224 -15.63 21.23 17.14
N TYR A 225 -14.72 20.30 16.83
CA TYR A 225 -15.09 18.91 16.53
C TYR A 225 -14.82 17.97 17.70
N ASP A 226 -13.72 18.15 18.43
CA ASP A 226 -13.32 17.26 19.51
C ASP A 226 -12.25 17.90 20.42
N SER A 227 -11.96 17.22 21.54
CA SER A 227 -10.84 17.55 22.43
C SER A 227 -9.50 17.27 21.75
N VAL A 228 -8.51 18.07 22.11
CA VAL A 228 -7.14 17.94 21.61
C VAL A 228 -6.17 17.61 22.71
N VAL A 229 -5.16 16.80 22.36
CA VAL A 229 -4.03 16.48 23.22
C VAL A 229 -2.73 16.78 22.49
N ARG A 230 -1.69 17.07 23.26
CA ARG A 230 -0.35 17.28 22.71
C ARG A 230 0.53 16.08 23.01
N VAL A 231 0.97 15.39 21.94
CA VAL A 231 1.83 14.20 22.03
C VAL A 231 3.13 14.51 21.29
N ASN A 232 4.27 14.46 21.98
CA ASN A 232 5.59 14.78 21.42
C ASN A 232 5.66 16.13 20.67
N GLY A 233 4.96 17.14 21.22
CA GLY A 233 4.90 18.49 20.64
C GLY A 233 3.93 18.65 19.46
N VAL A 234 3.24 17.59 19.04
CA VAL A 234 2.26 17.59 17.95
C VAL A 234 0.84 17.67 18.52
N THR A 235 0.01 18.56 17.98
CA THR A 235 -1.42 18.64 18.32
C THR A 235 -2.16 17.49 17.63
N CYS A 236 -2.85 16.68 18.44
CA CYS A 236 -3.59 15.51 17.98
C CYS A 236 -5.04 15.57 18.49
N LEU A 237 -5.97 14.98 17.75
CA LEU A 237 -7.29 14.64 18.27
C LEU A 237 -7.15 13.59 19.38
N ASP A 238 -7.87 13.77 20.49
CA ASP A 238 -7.92 12.79 21.61
C ASP A 238 -8.74 11.54 21.28
N ASN A 239 -9.00 11.30 20.03
CA ASN A 239 -9.72 10.15 19.54
C ASN A 239 -8.96 9.41 18.44
N ASN A 240 -9.23 8.10 18.28
CA ASN A 240 -8.63 7.32 17.21
C ASN A 240 -9.26 7.66 15.84
N GLY A 241 -8.59 7.26 14.74
CA GLY A 241 -9.04 7.55 13.38
C GLY A 241 -10.47 7.11 13.06
N LYS A 242 -10.94 5.99 13.65
CA LYS A 242 -12.32 5.51 13.44
C LYS A 242 -13.37 6.45 14.05
N THR A 243 -13.08 7.02 15.20
CA THR A 243 -13.95 8.00 15.84
C THR A 243 -13.97 9.30 15.04
N ALA A 244 -12.81 9.75 14.53
CA ALA A 244 -12.72 10.92 13.65
C ALA A 244 -13.59 10.73 12.38
N GLU A 245 -13.49 9.56 11.75
CA GLU A 245 -14.34 9.19 10.60
C GLU A 245 -15.83 9.18 10.95
N SER A 246 -16.20 8.69 12.14
CA SER A 246 -17.62 8.61 12.58
C SER A 246 -18.28 9.96 12.80
N ILE A 247 -17.52 11.01 13.09
CA ILE A 247 -17.99 12.39 13.19
C ILE A 247 -17.84 13.18 11.89
N GLY A 248 -17.51 12.50 10.79
CA GLY A 248 -17.47 13.06 9.44
C GLY A 248 -16.19 13.82 9.11
N LEU A 249 -15.12 13.63 9.87
CA LEU A 249 -13.82 14.21 9.56
C LEU A 249 -13.12 13.39 8.47
N LEU A 250 -12.61 14.09 7.48
CA LEU A 250 -11.91 13.49 6.34
C LEU A 250 -10.42 13.35 6.68
N LYS A 251 -9.95 12.10 6.62
CA LYS A 251 -8.56 11.74 6.85
C LYS A 251 -7.81 11.67 5.53
N ALA A 252 -6.66 12.31 5.46
CA ALA A 252 -5.72 12.17 4.37
C ALA A 252 -4.43 11.51 4.90
N ASP A 253 -4.09 10.34 4.38
CA ASP A 253 -2.91 9.61 4.81
C ASP A 253 -1.73 9.89 3.87
N PHE A 254 -0.77 10.70 4.37
CA PHE A 254 0.50 10.95 3.67
C PHE A 254 1.58 10.00 4.20
N LEU A 255 1.81 8.92 3.45
CA LEU A 255 2.70 7.84 3.84
C LEU A 255 4.10 8.03 3.26
N GLY A 256 5.10 8.10 4.14
CA GLY A 256 6.50 8.19 3.74
C GLY A 256 7.00 6.86 3.17
N LEU A 257 7.26 6.80 1.86
CA LEU A 257 7.78 5.64 1.17
C LEU A 257 9.25 5.83 0.78
N ASN A 258 10.13 4.96 1.27
CA ASN A 258 11.56 5.04 1.01
C ASN A 258 11.89 4.91 -0.48
N THR A 259 11.14 4.10 -1.20
CA THR A 259 11.31 3.91 -2.65
C THR A 259 11.14 5.22 -3.43
N LEU A 260 10.22 6.10 -3.04
CA LEU A 260 10.07 7.41 -3.69
C LEU A 260 11.26 8.32 -3.38
N THR A 261 11.88 8.21 -2.21
CA THR A 261 13.15 8.89 -1.92
C THR A 261 14.27 8.37 -2.83
N ILE A 262 14.40 7.05 -2.97
CA ILE A 262 15.38 6.41 -3.85
C ILE A 262 15.21 6.89 -5.30
N ILE A 263 13.98 6.88 -5.82
CA ILE A 263 13.69 7.34 -7.19
C ILE A 263 14.03 8.84 -7.31
N SER A 264 13.63 9.66 -6.33
CA SER A 264 13.94 11.10 -6.32
C SER A 264 15.45 11.38 -6.36
N ASP A 265 16.23 10.64 -5.56
CA ASP A 265 17.68 10.79 -5.52
C ASP A 265 18.34 10.31 -6.82
N CYS A 266 17.85 9.21 -7.40
CA CYS A 266 18.30 8.74 -8.71
C CYS A 266 18.02 9.80 -9.80
N LEU A 267 16.83 10.41 -9.82
CA LEU A 267 16.48 11.43 -10.82
C LEU A 267 17.30 12.72 -10.68
N LYS A 268 17.83 13.04 -9.51
CA LYS A 268 18.79 14.16 -9.34
C LYS A 268 20.13 13.89 -10.01
N LEU A 269 20.52 12.61 -10.08
CA LEU A 269 21.77 12.18 -10.72
C LEU A 269 21.64 12.08 -12.25
N VAL A 270 20.43 11.82 -12.74
CA VAL A 270 20.14 11.69 -14.19
C VAL A 270 19.15 12.77 -14.65
N PRO A 271 19.57 14.01 -14.78
CA PRO A 271 18.68 15.10 -15.18
C PRO A 271 18.07 14.82 -16.55
N ASN A 272 16.81 15.20 -16.74
CA ASN A 272 16.00 15.03 -17.96
C ASN A 272 15.44 13.64 -18.24
N VAL A 273 15.61 12.67 -17.35
CA VAL A 273 14.94 11.37 -17.46
C VAL A 273 13.43 11.55 -17.27
N LYS A 274 12.68 11.01 -18.22
CA LYS A 274 11.21 10.92 -18.12
C LYS A 274 10.83 9.52 -17.67
N LEU A 275 10.18 9.42 -16.52
CA LEU A 275 9.64 8.15 -16.05
C LEU A 275 8.61 7.59 -17.03
N PRO A 276 8.55 6.26 -17.21
CA PRO A 276 7.65 5.62 -18.17
C PRO A 276 6.19 5.87 -17.77
N LYS A 277 5.37 6.17 -18.79
CA LYS A 277 3.90 6.26 -18.68
C LYS A 277 3.21 4.97 -19.13
N THR A 278 3.95 4.10 -19.83
CA THR A 278 3.53 2.78 -20.26
C THR A 278 4.50 1.74 -19.71
N PHE A 279 3.99 0.58 -19.36
CA PHE A 279 4.73 -0.45 -18.65
C PHE A 279 4.85 -1.72 -19.52
N ASN A 280 5.51 -1.59 -20.68
CA ASN A 280 5.54 -2.64 -21.70
C ASN A 280 6.90 -2.86 -22.37
N ASP A 281 7.96 -2.31 -21.81
CA ASP A 281 9.32 -2.51 -22.35
C ASP A 281 9.86 -3.89 -21.96
N PRO A 282 10.16 -4.78 -22.93
CA PRO A 282 10.64 -6.13 -22.65
C PRO A 282 11.96 -6.16 -21.87
N THR A 283 12.87 -5.21 -22.11
CA THR A 283 14.18 -5.14 -21.46
C THR A 283 14.05 -4.93 -19.95
N VAL A 284 13.01 -4.18 -19.53
CA VAL A 284 12.72 -3.97 -18.11
C VAL A 284 12.27 -5.30 -17.45
N PHE A 285 11.48 -6.12 -18.14
CA PHE A 285 11.09 -7.45 -17.63
C PHE A 285 12.28 -8.42 -17.58
N GLU A 286 13.19 -8.35 -18.54
CA GLU A 286 14.44 -9.12 -18.51
C GLU A 286 15.29 -8.75 -17.28
N THR A 287 15.38 -7.46 -16.94
CA THR A 287 16.08 -7.00 -15.74
C THR A 287 15.44 -7.60 -14.48
N ILE A 288 14.11 -7.58 -14.37
CA ILE A 288 13.38 -8.18 -13.23
C ILE A 288 13.63 -9.69 -13.14
N ASN A 289 13.66 -10.39 -14.27
CA ASN A 289 13.92 -11.83 -14.33
C ASN A 289 15.35 -12.19 -13.92
N ASN A 290 16.31 -11.30 -14.19
CA ASN A 290 17.71 -11.51 -13.83
C ASN A 290 18.00 -11.14 -12.36
N SER A 291 17.39 -10.08 -11.85
CA SER A 291 17.58 -9.64 -10.46
C SER A 291 16.42 -8.77 -10.00
N THR A 292 15.91 -9.05 -8.80
CA THR A 292 14.88 -8.24 -8.14
C THR A 292 15.47 -7.29 -7.10
N LEU A 293 16.79 -7.20 -6.99
CA LEU A 293 17.48 -6.35 -6.02
C LEU A 293 17.17 -4.87 -6.26
N GLY A 294 16.80 -4.14 -5.21
CA GLY A 294 16.41 -2.74 -5.27
C GLY A 294 14.99 -2.51 -5.85
N ILE A 295 14.33 -3.53 -6.39
CA ILE A 295 12.99 -3.38 -6.98
C ILE A 295 11.94 -3.42 -5.88
N PHE A 296 11.17 -2.34 -5.80
CA PHE A 296 10.11 -2.19 -4.82
C PHE A 296 9.18 -3.42 -4.78
N GLN A 297 8.88 -3.91 -3.58
CA GLN A 297 8.02 -5.09 -3.32
C GLN A 297 8.54 -6.44 -3.87
N PHE A 298 9.66 -6.49 -4.61
CA PHE A 298 10.15 -7.72 -5.25
C PHE A 298 11.37 -8.34 -4.55
N GLU A 299 11.91 -7.71 -3.52
CA GLU A 299 13.14 -8.17 -2.84
C GLU A 299 12.94 -9.31 -1.84
N GLY A 300 11.71 -9.53 -1.36
CA GLY A 300 11.41 -10.59 -0.39
C GLY A 300 11.59 -11.98 -0.99
N LYS A 301 12.15 -12.93 -0.23
CA LYS A 301 12.45 -14.29 -0.69
C LYS A 301 11.25 -14.99 -1.36
N SER A 302 10.07 -14.93 -0.74
CA SER A 302 8.85 -15.52 -1.31
C SER A 302 8.45 -14.89 -2.64
N VAL A 303 8.67 -13.57 -2.80
CA VAL A 303 8.38 -12.87 -4.06
C VAL A 303 9.39 -13.25 -5.13
N GLN A 304 10.66 -13.37 -4.79
CA GLN A 304 11.71 -13.85 -5.69
C GLN A 304 11.40 -15.25 -6.22
N GLU A 305 11.04 -16.19 -5.33
CA GLU A 305 10.66 -17.56 -5.73
C GLU A 305 9.46 -17.60 -6.67
N VAL A 306 8.44 -16.77 -6.42
CA VAL A 306 7.27 -16.67 -7.31
C VAL A 306 7.64 -15.99 -8.63
N CYS A 307 8.48 -14.96 -8.61
CA CYS A 307 8.98 -14.27 -9.80
C CYS A 307 9.78 -15.21 -10.71
N GLU A 308 10.70 -16.01 -10.13
CA GLU A 308 11.47 -17.03 -10.85
C GLU A 308 10.59 -18.08 -11.53
N LYS A 309 9.50 -18.51 -10.88
CA LYS A 309 8.56 -19.51 -11.43
C LYS A 309 7.63 -18.92 -12.50
N ILE A 310 7.23 -17.66 -12.36
CA ILE A 310 6.30 -16.98 -13.28
C ILE A 310 7.04 -16.43 -14.51
N GLN A 311 8.26 -15.93 -14.36
CA GLN A 311 9.03 -15.25 -15.41
C GLN A 311 8.21 -14.13 -16.07
N PRO A 312 8.03 -12.96 -15.40
CA PRO A 312 7.16 -11.91 -15.88
C PRO A 312 7.58 -11.39 -17.26
N LYS A 313 6.60 -11.22 -18.16
CA LYS A 313 6.79 -10.74 -19.54
C LYS A 313 5.94 -9.51 -19.85
N ASN A 314 5.04 -9.15 -18.99
CA ASN A 314 4.14 -8.01 -19.13
C ASN A 314 3.72 -7.46 -17.77
N PHE A 315 3.09 -6.30 -17.79
CA PHE A 315 2.70 -5.58 -16.57
C PHE A 315 1.69 -6.35 -15.70
N ASN A 316 0.78 -7.11 -16.31
CA ASN A 316 -0.19 -7.93 -15.56
C ASN A 316 0.52 -9.02 -14.73
N ASP A 317 1.62 -9.56 -15.22
CA ASP A 317 2.41 -10.54 -14.49
C ASP A 317 2.99 -9.93 -13.18
N LEU A 318 3.40 -8.65 -13.19
CA LEU A 318 3.85 -7.97 -11.98
C LEU A 318 2.71 -7.79 -10.96
N CYS A 319 1.50 -7.46 -11.43
CA CYS A 319 0.33 -7.36 -10.57
C CYS A 319 -0.02 -8.70 -9.93
N LEU A 320 0.08 -9.80 -10.72
CA LEU A 320 -0.15 -11.16 -10.24
C LEU A 320 0.90 -11.59 -9.22
N ILE A 321 2.19 -11.34 -9.47
CA ILE A 321 3.27 -11.64 -8.51
C ILE A 321 3.03 -10.90 -7.20
N THR A 322 2.71 -9.61 -7.26
CA THR A 322 2.38 -8.80 -6.08
C THR A 322 1.21 -9.38 -5.26
N ALA A 323 0.23 -9.99 -5.93
CA ALA A 323 -0.92 -10.61 -5.27
C ALA A 323 -0.61 -12.01 -4.73
N LEU A 324 0.13 -12.85 -5.49
CA LEU A 324 0.35 -14.26 -5.23
C LEU A 324 1.48 -14.55 -4.23
N ALA A 325 2.49 -13.67 -4.12
CA ALA A 325 3.66 -13.89 -3.27
C ALA A 325 3.43 -13.53 -1.79
N ARG A 326 2.19 -13.54 -1.32
CA ARG A 326 1.82 -13.24 0.06
C ARG A 326 1.47 -14.51 0.85
N PRO A 327 1.70 -14.53 2.19
CA PRO A 327 1.45 -15.72 3.00
C PRO A 327 0.09 -16.37 2.75
N GLY A 328 -1.00 -15.58 2.78
CA GLY A 328 -2.35 -16.13 2.56
C GLY A 328 -2.55 -16.81 1.20
N ALA A 329 -1.95 -16.29 0.13
CA ALA A 329 -2.04 -16.88 -1.21
C ALA A 329 -1.16 -18.13 -1.33
N LEU A 330 0.04 -18.12 -0.72
CA LEU A 330 0.95 -19.27 -0.66
C LEU A 330 0.32 -20.41 0.15
N ASP A 331 -0.18 -20.11 1.35
CA ASP A 331 -0.76 -21.11 2.27
C ASP A 331 -2.07 -21.73 1.71
N SER A 332 -2.82 -20.99 0.89
CA SER A 332 -4.06 -21.51 0.26
C SER A 332 -3.81 -22.47 -0.90
N GLY A 333 -2.58 -22.57 -1.42
CA GLY A 333 -2.24 -23.33 -2.62
C GLY A 333 -2.64 -22.67 -3.95
N GLU A 334 -3.25 -21.48 -3.92
CA GLU A 334 -3.70 -20.78 -5.13
C GLU A 334 -2.51 -20.29 -5.97
N THR A 335 -1.41 -19.94 -5.33
CA THR A 335 -0.16 -19.55 -5.99
C THR A 335 0.40 -20.72 -6.78
N ASP A 336 0.47 -21.91 -6.21
CA ASP A 336 0.96 -23.11 -6.90
C ASP A 336 0.04 -23.50 -8.06
N ARG A 337 -1.28 -23.40 -7.86
CA ARG A 337 -2.26 -23.65 -8.93
C ARG A 337 -2.04 -22.71 -10.12
N TYR A 338 -1.91 -21.40 -9.86
CA TYR A 338 -1.63 -20.43 -10.93
C TYR A 338 -0.33 -20.74 -11.66
N ILE A 339 0.76 -21.03 -10.94
CA ILE A 339 2.07 -21.35 -11.51
C ILE A 339 2.00 -22.63 -12.35
N ASN A 340 1.34 -23.69 -11.85
CA ASN A 340 1.17 -24.95 -12.57
C ASN A 340 0.39 -24.77 -13.88
N ARG A 341 -0.69 -23.99 -13.86
CA ARG A 341 -1.47 -23.66 -15.06
C ARG A 341 -0.67 -22.83 -16.07
N ARG A 342 0.08 -21.84 -15.58
CA ARG A 342 0.94 -21.02 -16.42
C ARG A 342 2.04 -21.84 -17.13
N ASN A 343 2.58 -22.82 -16.44
CA ASN A 343 3.66 -23.68 -16.95
C ASN A 343 3.14 -24.95 -17.66
N GLY A 344 1.82 -25.08 -17.83
CA GLY A 344 1.20 -26.22 -18.54
C GLY A 344 1.19 -27.53 -17.73
N LEU A 345 1.47 -27.48 -16.44
CA LEU A 345 1.46 -28.63 -15.52
C LEU A 345 0.05 -28.96 -15.00
N GLU A 346 -0.87 -28.03 -15.05
CA GLU A 346 -2.28 -28.18 -14.73
C GLU A 346 -3.13 -27.59 -15.84
N GLN A 347 -4.23 -28.29 -16.24
CA GLN A 347 -5.15 -27.81 -17.26
C GLN A 347 -5.96 -26.60 -16.72
N ILE A 348 -6.10 -25.56 -17.53
CA ILE A 348 -6.97 -24.42 -17.24
C ILE A 348 -8.42 -24.88 -17.41
N THR A 349 -9.21 -24.80 -16.34
CA THR A 349 -10.62 -25.19 -16.34
C THR A 349 -11.49 -24.09 -15.73
N TYR A 350 -12.73 -24.01 -16.23
CA TYR A 350 -13.74 -23.10 -15.71
C TYR A 350 -14.99 -23.91 -15.37
N ASP A 351 -15.61 -23.66 -14.22
CA ASP A 351 -16.83 -24.37 -13.80
C ASP A 351 -18.03 -24.05 -14.72
N HIS A 352 -17.95 -22.94 -15.43
CA HIS A 352 -18.97 -22.50 -16.40
C HIS A 352 -18.34 -21.60 -17.47
N PRO A 353 -18.78 -21.66 -18.76
CA PRO A 353 -18.21 -20.81 -19.83
C PRO A 353 -18.27 -19.30 -19.55
N LYS A 354 -19.29 -18.80 -18.84
CA LYS A 354 -19.39 -17.38 -18.44
C LYS A 354 -18.26 -16.92 -17.50
N LEU A 355 -17.53 -17.85 -16.86
CA LEU A 355 -16.38 -17.51 -15.99
C LEU A 355 -15.08 -17.30 -16.76
N GLU A 356 -14.97 -17.83 -17.99
CA GLU A 356 -13.76 -17.68 -18.79
C GLU A 356 -13.40 -16.21 -19.05
N PRO A 357 -14.27 -15.34 -19.57
CA PRO A 357 -13.92 -13.92 -19.81
C PRO A 357 -13.52 -13.20 -18.54
N ILE A 358 -14.08 -13.57 -17.38
CA ILE A 358 -13.81 -12.93 -16.07
C ILE A 358 -12.43 -13.37 -15.52
N LEU A 359 -12.06 -14.65 -15.68
CA LEU A 359 -10.89 -15.25 -15.04
C LEU A 359 -9.77 -15.60 -16.03
N LYS A 360 -9.92 -15.32 -17.31
CA LYS A 360 -8.95 -15.67 -18.35
C LYS A 360 -7.53 -15.15 -18.05
N ASN A 361 -7.42 -13.89 -17.64
CA ASN A 361 -6.12 -13.29 -17.33
C ASN A 361 -5.45 -13.89 -16.08
N ASN A 362 -6.23 -14.58 -15.26
CA ASN A 362 -5.79 -15.23 -14.04
C ASN A 362 -5.77 -16.77 -14.19
N LEU A 363 -5.85 -17.28 -15.42
CA LEU A 363 -5.82 -18.71 -15.75
C LEU A 363 -6.88 -19.54 -14.98
N GLY A 364 -8.08 -18.96 -14.77
CA GLY A 364 -9.18 -19.58 -14.04
C GLY A 364 -9.08 -19.51 -12.52
N CYS A 365 -8.14 -18.72 -11.97
CA CYS A 365 -7.96 -18.53 -10.53
C CYS A 365 -8.65 -17.25 -10.06
N ILE A 366 -9.22 -17.26 -8.82
CA ILE A 366 -9.79 -16.06 -8.18
C ILE A 366 -8.68 -15.41 -7.35
N ILE A 367 -7.88 -14.51 -7.95
CA ILE A 367 -6.71 -13.91 -7.31
C ILE A 367 -7.03 -12.52 -6.75
N PHE A 368 -7.88 -11.77 -7.44
CA PHE A 368 -8.21 -10.41 -7.05
C PHE A 368 -9.62 -10.30 -6.47
N GLN A 369 -9.81 -9.35 -5.56
CA GLN A 369 -11.10 -9.03 -4.96
C GLN A 369 -12.11 -8.58 -6.04
N GLU A 370 -11.61 -7.94 -7.07
CA GLU A 370 -12.38 -7.52 -8.25
C GLU A 370 -12.92 -8.72 -9.05
N ASN A 371 -12.24 -9.88 -9.02
CA ASN A 371 -12.80 -11.10 -9.63
C ASN A 371 -14.12 -11.51 -8.97
N VAL A 372 -14.20 -11.40 -7.62
CA VAL A 372 -15.46 -11.69 -6.89
C VAL A 372 -16.57 -10.75 -7.34
N ILE A 373 -16.27 -9.45 -7.48
CA ILE A 373 -17.25 -8.45 -7.90
C ILE A 373 -17.73 -8.75 -9.33
N ASN A 374 -16.81 -9.04 -10.25
CA ASN A 374 -17.13 -9.37 -11.65
C ASN A 374 -17.91 -10.68 -11.77
N ILE A 375 -17.61 -11.70 -10.94
CA ILE A 375 -18.40 -12.93 -10.88
C ILE A 375 -19.84 -12.61 -10.46
N VAL A 376 -20.04 -11.81 -9.43
CA VAL A 376 -21.38 -11.43 -8.98
C VAL A 376 -22.12 -10.65 -10.09
N GLN A 377 -21.43 -9.77 -10.79
CA GLN A 377 -22.02 -8.93 -11.84
C GLN A 377 -22.26 -9.72 -13.15
N GLU A 378 -21.23 -10.33 -13.72
CA GLU A 378 -21.29 -10.85 -15.09
C GLU A 378 -21.78 -12.31 -15.13
N PHE A 379 -21.45 -13.10 -14.10
CA PHE A 379 -21.90 -14.49 -14.01
C PHE A 379 -23.31 -14.57 -13.41
N ALA A 380 -23.55 -13.94 -12.25
CA ALA A 380 -24.86 -14.01 -11.60
C ALA A 380 -25.86 -12.94 -12.09
N GLY A 381 -25.46 -11.89 -12.82
CA GLY A 381 -26.35 -10.84 -13.32
C GLY A 381 -26.80 -9.83 -12.26
N MET A 382 -26.11 -9.74 -11.13
CA MET A 382 -26.39 -8.80 -10.04
C MET A 382 -25.69 -7.45 -10.28
N SER A 383 -25.92 -6.45 -9.44
CA SER A 383 -25.24 -5.15 -9.57
C SER A 383 -23.78 -5.21 -9.05
N THR A 384 -22.93 -4.32 -9.58
CA THR A 384 -21.54 -4.13 -9.06
C THR A 384 -21.56 -3.74 -7.57
N THR A 385 -22.57 -3.01 -7.14
CA THR A 385 -22.79 -2.65 -5.72
C THR A 385 -23.00 -3.89 -4.86
N ASP A 386 -23.84 -4.83 -5.30
CA ASP A 386 -24.05 -6.12 -4.60
C ASP A 386 -22.76 -6.94 -4.58
N GLY A 387 -22.01 -6.93 -5.67
CA GLY A 387 -20.69 -7.56 -5.74
C GLY A 387 -19.73 -7.05 -4.67
N GLU A 388 -19.65 -5.74 -4.46
CA GLU A 388 -18.79 -5.18 -3.40
C GLU A 388 -19.33 -5.50 -2.00
N ILE A 389 -20.64 -5.54 -1.78
CA ILE A 389 -21.24 -5.92 -0.50
C ILE A 389 -20.89 -7.39 -0.19
N ILE A 390 -21.10 -8.29 -1.14
CA ILE A 390 -20.77 -9.72 -1.02
C ILE A 390 -19.26 -9.89 -0.74
N ARG A 391 -18.40 -9.30 -1.57
CA ARG A 391 -16.95 -9.35 -1.38
C ARG A 391 -16.53 -8.91 0.03
N ARG A 392 -17.12 -7.79 0.53
CA ARG A 392 -16.83 -7.28 1.87
C ARG A 392 -17.36 -8.22 2.96
N GLY A 393 -18.57 -8.75 2.78
CA GLY A 393 -19.18 -9.72 3.68
C GLY A 393 -18.30 -10.96 3.85
N ILE A 394 -17.85 -11.50 2.73
CA ILE A 394 -16.93 -12.64 2.68
C ILE A 394 -15.62 -12.29 3.38
N GLY A 395 -14.96 -11.17 3.03
CA GLY A 395 -13.67 -10.78 3.59
C GLY A 395 -13.68 -10.46 5.09
N LYS A 396 -14.82 -10.00 5.63
CA LYS A 396 -15.00 -9.70 7.06
C LYS A 396 -15.78 -10.77 7.84
N LYS A 397 -16.16 -11.87 7.18
CA LYS A 397 -16.96 -12.98 7.73
C LYS A 397 -18.26 -12.49 8.40
N ILE A 398 -18.98 -11.57 7.73
CA ILE A 398 -20.22 -10.96 8.25
C ILE A 398 -21.39 -11.88 7.96
N GLN A 399 -21.88 -12.61 8.98
CA GLN A 399 -22.94 -13.62 8.84
C GLN A 399 -24.23 -13.06 8.22
N SER A 400 -24.67 -11.87 8.62
CA SER A 400 -25.90 -11.26 8.08
C SER A 400 -25.86 -11.01 6.57
N ILE A 401 -24.66 -10.75 6.01
CA ILE A 401 -24.49 -10.61 4.56
C ILE A 401 -24.58 -11.98 3.87
N PHE A 402 -24.03 -13.04 4.48
CA PHE A 402 -24.19 -14.40 3.95
C PHE A 402 -25.65 -14.81 3.92
N ASP A 403 -26.37 -14.62 5.03
CA ASP A 403 -27.77 -15.02 5.16
C ASP A 403 -28.67 -14.27 4.15
N GLU A 404 -28.36 -13.00 3.86
CA GLU A 404 -29.09 -12.18 2.91
C GLU A 404 -28.72 -12.45 1.45
N TYR A 405 -27.43 -12.48 1.14
CA TYR A 405 -26.94 -12.44 -0.26
C TYR A 405 -26.68 -13.83 -0.86
N TYR A 406 -26.44 -14.87 -0.09
CA TYR A 406 -26.29 -16.23 -0.61
C TYR A 406 -27.55 -16.68 -1.38
N PRO A 407 -28.77 -16.64 -0.79
CA PRO A 407 -29.97 -17.04 -1.54
C PRO A 407 -30.25 -16.14 -2.75
N LYS A 408 -29.97 -14.83 -2.66
CA LYS A 408 -30.09 -13.90 -3.78
C LYS A 408 -29.15 -14.24 -4.93
N PHE A 409 -27.89 -14.56 -4.63
CA PHE A 409 -26.89 -14.96 -5.62
C PHE A 409 -27.30 -16.25 -6.33
N ILE A 410 -27.70 -17.27 -5.59
CA ILE A 410 -28.15 -18.54 -6.17
C ILE A 410 -29.38 -18.33 -7.06
N GLN A 411 -30.39 -17.59 -6.58
CA GLN A 411 -31.59 -17.31 -7.38
C GLN A 411 -31.26 -16.53 -8.65
N SER A 412 -30.42 -15.50 -8.55
CA SER A 412 -29.99 -14.70 -9.70
C SER A 412 -29.22 -15.56 -10.73
N CYS A 413 -28.38 -16.49 -10.28
CA CYS A 413 -27.75 -17.46 -11.17
C CYS A 413 -28.76 -18.33 -11.91
N VAL A 414 -29.76 -18.87 -11.21
CA VAL A 414 -30.83 -19.70 -11.80
C VAL A 414 -31.63 -18.89 -12.81
N ASP A 415 -31.99 -17.64 -12.50
CA ASP A 415 -32.70 -16.73 -13.40
C ASP A 415 -31.89 -16.38 -14.67
N ASN A 416 -30.56 -16.57 -14.65
CA ASN A 416 -29.63 -16.39 -15.76
C ASN A 416 -29.22 -17.73 -16.42
N ASP A 417 -30.05 -18.77 -16.30
CA ASP A 417 -29.86 -20.11 -16.89
C ASP A 417 -28.60 -20.84 -16.40
N ILE A 418 -28.15 -20.58 -15.17
CA ILE A 418 -27.02 -21.28 -14.56
C ILE A 418 -27.55 -22.35 -13.61
N ASN A 419 -27.03 -23.57 -13.74
CA ASN A 419 -27.37 -24.68 -12.86
C ASN A 419 -27.05 -24.31 -11.38
N LYS A 420 -27.99 -24.65 -10.47
CA LYS A 420 -27.88 -24.38 -9.04
C LYS A 420 -26.60 -24.96 -8.42
N ASP A 421 -26.24 -26.20 -8.77
CA ASP A 421 -25.04 -26.86 -8.23
C ASP A 421 -23.76 -26.13 -8.65
N ILE A 422 -23.73 -25.63 -9.89
CA ILE A 422 -22.61 -24.80 -10.39
C ILE A 422 -22.55 -23.47 -9.64
N ALA A 423 -23.69 -22.82 -9.41
CA ALA A 423 -23.76 -21.58 -8.64
C ALA A 423 -23.24 -21.76 -7.20
N GLU A 424 -23.59 -22.88 -6.56
CA GLU A 424 -23.10 -23.24 -5.23
C GLU A 424 -21.57 -23.45 -5.21
N ILE A 425 -21.03 -24.16 -6.19
CA ILE A 425 -19.57 -24.37 -6.34
C ILE A 425 -18.85 -23.02 -6.49
N VAL A 426 -19.37 -22.13 -7.35
CA VAL A 426 -18.78 -20.82 -7.58
C VAL A 426 -18.85 -19.96 -6.30
N TRP A 427 -19.98 -19.97 -5.58
CA TRP A 427 -20.09 -19.30 -4.29
C TRP A 427 -19.03 -19.76 -3.28
N GLN A 428 -18.87 -21.09 -3.13
CA GLN A 428 -17.86 -21.64 -2.22
C GLN A 428 -16.43 -21.23 -2.60
N LYS A 429 -16.12 -21.19 -3.89
CA LYS A 429 -14.82 -20.69 -4.38
C LYS A 429 -14.61 -19.20 -4.06
N MET A 430 -15.64 -18.37 -4.22
CA MET A 430 -15.57 -16.96 -3.81
C MET A 430 -15.33 -16.83 -2.31
N VAL A 431 -16.03 -17.62 -1.47
CA VAL A 431 -15.83 -17.61 -0.02
C VAL A 431 -14.41 -18.03 0.37
N ALA A 432 -13.90 -19.09 -0.24
CA ALA A 432 -12.53 -19.55 -0.01
C ALA A 432 -11.48 -18.48 -0.39
N SER A 433 -11.74 -17.72 -1.47
CA SER A 433 -10.82 -16.68 -1.95
C SER A 433 -10.66 -15.50 -0.98
N ALA A 434 -11.56 -15.32 -0.02
CA ALA A 434 -11.52 -14.22 0.92
C ALA A 434 -10.25 -14.17 1.79
N SER A 435 -9.65 -15.33 2.05
CA SER A 435 -8.44 -15.44 2.87
C SER A 435 -7.18 -14.94 2.16
N TYR A 436 -7.18 -14.91 0.82
CA TYR A 436 -5.99 -14.60 0.04
C TYR A 436 -6.19 -13.57 -1.09
N SER A 437 -7.41 -13.32 -1.56
CA SER A 437 -7.63 -12.38 -2.67
C SER A 437 -7.14 -10.96 -2.36
N PHE A 438 -6.55 -10.32 -3.37
CA PHE A 438 -5.92 -9.02 -3.23
C PHE A 438 -6.66 -7.91 -3.98
N ASN A 439 -6.48 -6.67 -3.55
CA ASN A 439 -7.02 -5.50 -4.25
C ASN A 439 -6.23 -5.26 -5.54
N LEU A 440 -6.88 -5.38 -6.70
CA LEU A 440 -6.26 -5.18 -8.01
C LEU A 440 -5.77 -3.73 -8.19
N ALA A 441 -6.54 -2.73 -7.75
CA ALA A 441 -6.15 -1.33 -7.86
C ALA A 441 -4.85 -1.04 -7.09
N HIS A 442 -4.71 -1.63 -5.90
CA HIS A 442 -3.47 -1.53 -5.12
C HIS A 442 -2.30 -2.27 -5.80
N ALA A 443 -2.53 -3.51 -6.28
CA ALA A 443 -1.53 -4.29 -7.01
C ALA A 443 -1.03 -3.53 -8.25
N THR A 444 -1.94 -2.94 -9.03
CA THR A 444 -1.61 -2.16 -10.22
C THR A 444 -0.75 -0.92 -9.89
N SER A 445 -1.14 -0.17 -8.86
CA SER A 445 -0.39 1.03 -8.45
C SER A 445 1.02 0.70 -7.97
N TYR A 446 1.15 -0.36 -7.18
CA TYR A 446 2.44 -0.78 -6.62
C TYR A 446 3.34 -1.44 -7.67
N SER A 447 2.77 -2.23 -8.59
CA SER A 447 3.50 -2.78 -9.71
C SER A 447 4.01 -1.72 -10.68
N ALA A 448 3.30 -0.58 -10.82
CA ALA A 448 3.80 0.57 -11.58
C ALA A 448 5.07 1.15 -10.94
N LEU A 449 5.10 1.26 -9.61
CA LEU A 449 6.28 1.71 -8.89
C LEU A 449 7.44 0.70 -8.99
N SER A 450 7.14 -0.61 -8.89
CA SER A 450 8.12 -1.69 -9.10
C SER A 450 8.72 -1.63 -10.50
N TYR A 451 7.87 -1.42 -11.51
CA TYR A 451 8.32 -1.26 -12.89
C TYR A 451 9.23 -0.03 -13.07
N VAL A 452 8.92 1.08 -12.42
CA VAL A 452 9.77 2.29 -12.45
C VAL A 452 11.14 2.02 -11.81
N CYS A 453 11.20 1.30 -10.69
CA CYS A 453 12.46 0.87 -10.11
C CYS A 453 13.27 0.01 -11.08
N ALA A 454 12.62 -0.96 -11.72
CA ALA A 454 13.24 -1.83 -12.71
C ALA A 454 13.70 -1.05 -13.95
N PHE A 455 12.91 -0.08 -14.43
CA PHE A 455 13.30 0.83 -15.52
C PHE A 455 14.58 1.60 -15.18
N LEU A 456 14.67 2.16 -13.98
CA LEU A 456 15.88 2.87 -13.55
C LEU A 456 17.06 1.90 -13.38
N ALA A 457 16.85 0.71 -12.84
CA ALA A 457 17.88 -0.33 -12.76
C ALA A 457 18.37 -0.80 -14.14
N THR A 458 17.50 -0.79 -15.16
CA THR A 458 17.83 -1.18 -16.53
C THR A 458 18.68 -0.11 -17.24
N TYR A 459 18.24 1.14 -17.18
CA TYR A 459 18.81 2.20 -18.02
C TYR A 459 19.80 3.11 -17.30
N TYR A 460 19.76 3.13 -15.95
CA TYR A 460 20.58 3.98 -15.08
C TYR A 460 21.06 3.18 -13.87
N PRO A 461 21.70 2.00 -14.07
CA PRO A 461 21.99 1.07 -12.98
C PRO A 461 22.91 1.68 -11.91
N ILE A 462 23.92 2.45 -12.29
CA ILE A 462 24.88 3.04 -11.34
C ILE A 462 24.17 4.04 -10.43
N GLU A 463 23.44 4.98 -11.00
CA GLU A 463 22.73 6.04 -10.27
C GLU A 463 21.59 5.45 -9.42
N PHE A 464 20.90 4.46 -9.95
CA PHE A 464 19.83 3.77 -9.23
C PHE A 464 20.36 3.03 -8.01
N PHE A 465 21.37 2.15 -8.18
CA PHE A 465 21.93 1.38 -7.07
C PHE A 465 22.70 2.22 -6.08
N LEU A 466 23.33 3.32 -6.51
CA LEU A 466 23.88 4.33 -5.61
C LEU A 466 22.77 4.92 -4.72
N SER A 467 21.65 5.28 -5.31
CA SER A 467 20.49 5.83 -4.58
C SER A 467 19.88 4.79 -3.63
N VAL A 468 19.82 3.51 -4.04
CA VAL A 468 19.39 2.39 -3.16
C VAL A 468 20.35 2.24 -2.00
N LEU A 469 21.67 2.23 -2.25
CA LEU A 469 22.71 2.08 -1.23
C LEU A 469 22.63 3.18 -0.17
N ASN A 470 22.50 4.43 -0.60
CA ASN A 470 22.43 5.59 0.30
C ASN A 470 21.16 5.61 1.16
N ASN A 471 20.09 4.98 0.71
CA ASN A 471 18.80 4.91 1.41
C ASN A 471 18.54 3.54 2.07
N THR A 472 19.56 2.67 2.19
CA THR A 472 19.48 1.36 2.83
C THR A 472 20.19 1.40 4.18
N GLU A 473 19.48 1.07 5.27
CA GLU A 473 20.03 1.01 6.64
C GLU A 473 20.56 -0.39 6.99
N ASP A 474 20.02 -1.43 6.36
CA ASP A 474 20.37 -2.83 6.58
C ASP A 474 21.75 -3.15 6.01
N GLU A 475 22.67 -3.66 6.86
CA GLU A 475 24.07 -3.89 6.53
C GLU A 475 24.24 -5.04 5.51
N ASP A 476 23.49 -6.13 5.67
CA ASP A 476 23.55 -7.28 4.76
C ASP A 476 23.05 -6.89 3.37
N LYS A 477 22.00 -6.10 3.31
CA LYS A 477 21.48 -5.57 2.04
C LYS A 477 22.48 -4.60 1.39
N ARG A 478 23.16 -3.75 2.15
CA ARG A 478 24.23 -2.89 1.62
C ARG A 478 25.33 -3.71 0.96
N ILE A 479 25.74 -4.81 1.58
CA ILE A 479 26.75 -5.72 1.02
C ILE A 479 26.25 -6.35 -0.29
N GLN A 480 24.99 -6.78 -0.34
CA GLN A 480 24.40 -7.32 -1.57
C GLN A 480 24.39 -6.29 -2.71
N ILE A 481 23.98 -5.05 -2.43
CA ILE A 481 23.98 -3.95 -3.40
C ILE A 481 25.41 -3.66 -3.88
N TYR A 482 26.36 -3.55 -2.96
CA TYR A 482 27.79 -3.35 -3.27
C TYR A 482 28.32 -4.43 -4.23
N ASN A 483 28.06 -5.70 -3.93
CA ASN A 483 28.50 -6.81 -4.77
C ASN A 483 27.82 -6.80 -6.14
N HIS A 484 26.54 -6.42 -6.21
CA HIS A 484 25.81 -6.29 -7.45
C HIS A 484 26.41 -5.17 -8.32
N VAL A 485 26.61 -3.97 -7.74
CA VAL A 485 27.23 -2.84 -8.48
C VAL A 485 28.61 -3.22 -9.00
N LYS A 486 29.41 -3.92 -8.21
CA LYS A 486 30.73 -4.42 -8.61
C LYS A 486 30.64 -5.41 -9.80
N SER A 487 29.58 -6.23 -9.86
CA SER A 487 29.39 -7.22 -10.92
C SER A 487 28.97 -6.60 -12.27
N ILE A 488 28.32 -5.43 -12.26
CA ILE A 488 27.94 -4.71 -13.49
C ILE A 488 29.04 -3.79 -14.05
N ASN A 489 30.26 -4.04 -13.63
CA ASN A 489 31.50 -3.42 -14.13
C ASN A 489 31.69 -1.96 -13.70
N SER A 490 31.22 -1.57 -12.52
CA SER A 490 31.43 -0.26 -11.95
C SER A 490 32.64 -0.27 -11.02
N GLU A 491 33.56 0.68 -11.20
CA GLU A 491 34.66 0.87 -10.25
C GLU A 491 34.11 1.52 -8.97
N ILE A 492 34.16 0.76 -7.86
CA ILE A 492 33.79 1.25 -6.54
C ILE A 492 35.09 1.45 -5.74
N HIS A 493 35.31 2.67 -5.30
CA HIS A 493 36.41 3.06 -4.47
C HIS A 493 36.01 3.14 -2.99
N ASN A 494 36.95 2.74 -2.13
CA ASN A 494 36.83 2.99 -0.69
C ASN A 494 36.69 4.49 -0.41
N PRO A 495 36.24 4.90 0.79
CA PRO A 495 36.22 6.29 1.17
C PRO A 495 37.58 6.96 0.98
N ASP A 496 37.62 8.01 0.19
CA ASP A 496 38.78 8.86 -0.10
C ASP A 496 38.55 10.24 0.48
N ILE A 497 39.49 10.71 1.29
CA ILE A 497 39.40 12.00 1.97
C ILE A 497 39.31 13.18 1.00
N ASN A 498 39.80 13.04 -0.23
CA ASN A 498 39.81 14.11 -1.22
C ASN A 498 38.50 14.17 -2.07
N VAL A 499 37.73 13.07 -2.13
CA VAL A 499 36.61 12.93 -3.06
C VAL A 499 35.30 12.59 -2.34
N SER A 500 35.34 11.62 -1.40
CA SER A 500 34.13 11.10 -0.74
C SER A 500 33.39 12.18 0.05
N LYS A 501 32.09 12.02 0.15
CA LYS A 501 31.21 12.87 0.95
C LYS A 501 30.66 12.06 2.16
N ASP A 502 29.69 12.61 2.84
CA ASP A 502 28.95 11.90 3.90
C ASP A 502 28.33 10.61 3.39
N THR A 503 27.67 10.66 2.22
CA THR A 503 27.07 9.51 1.52
C THR A 503 27.90 9.12 0.30
N THR A 504 27.60 7.93 -0.26
CA THR A 504 28.24 7.45 -1.49
C THR A 504 27.90 8.37 -2.66
N ILE A 505 28.87 8.70 -3.48
CA ILE A 505 28.73 9.61 -4.63
C ILE A 505 29.35 9.02 -5.90
N ILE A 506 29.01 9.62 -7.05
CA ILE A 506 29.75 9.46 -8.30
C ILE A 506 30.71 10.64 -8.42
N GLY A 507 32.01 10.35 -8.52
CA GLY A 507 33.05 11.36 -8.70
C GLY A 507 33.07 11.95 -10.11
N MET A 508 33.90 13.00 -10.33
CA MET A 508 34.05 13.64 -11.64
C MET A 508 34.66 12.70 -12.70
N ASP A 509 35.33 11.64 -12.26
CA ASP A 509 35.89 10.57 -13.09
C ASP A 509 34.87 9.47 -13.43
N ASN A 510 33.58 9.70 -13.10
CA ASN A 510 32.47 8.78 -13.29
C ASN A 510 32.58 7.44 -12.51
N LYS A 511 33.36 7.44 -11.43
CA LYS A 511 33.52 6.29 -10.51
C LYS A 511 32.71 6.49 -9.25
N MET A 512 32.32 5.38 -8.63
CA MET A 512 31.59 5.40 -7.36
C MET A 512 32.58 5.46 -6.19
N TYR A 513 32.42 6.45 -5.32
CA TYR A 513 33.18 6.60 -4.08
C TYR A 513 32.27 6.39 -2.88
N LEU A 514 32.59 5.42 -2.06
CA LEU A 514 31.82 5.14 -0.85
C LEU A 514 31.88 6.33 0.12
N GLY A 515 30.75 6.63 0.75
CA GLY A 515 30.64 7.72 1.71
C GLY A 515 31.31 7.41 3.05
N PHE A 516 31.64 8.44 3.82
CA PHE A 516 32.23 8.26 5.16
C PHE A 516 31.27 7.65 6.17
N ASN A 517 29.95 7.75 5.94
CA ASN A 517 28.90 7.19 6.80
C ASN A 517 28.89 5.65 6.88
N ILE A 518 29.58 4.97 5.97
CA ILE A 518 29.71 3.50 6.00
C ILE A 518 30.83 3.01 6.92
N ILE A 519 31.75 3.91 7.35
CA ILE A 519 32.86 3.54 8.18
C ILE A 519 32.38 3.30 9.61
N LYS A 520 32.59 2.10 10.12
CA LYS A 520 32.19 1.72 11.47
C LYS A 520 32.80 2.67 12.51
N ASN A 521 31.99 3.14 13.45
CA ASN A 521 32.37 4.08 14.51
C ASN A 521 32.72 5.51 14.04
N VAL A 522 32.49 5.87 12.79
CA VAL A 522 32.57 7.25 12.30
C VAL A 522 31.16 7.85 12.30
N GLY A 523 30.86 8.64 13.31
CA GLY A 523 29.55 9.29 13.45
C GLY A 523 29.44 10.61 12.67
N PRO A 524 28.21 11.20 12.56
CA PRO A 524 27.96 12.41 11.77
C PRO A 524 28.90 13.58 12.08
N SER A 525 29.23 13.81 13.37
CA SER A 525 30.16 14.89 13.75
C SER A 525 31.57 14.66 13.24
N ALA A 526 32.06 13.41 13.26
CA ALA A 526 33.38 13.08 12.72
C ALA A 526 33.39 13.24 11.17
N VAL A 527 32.32 12.81 10.51
CA VAL A 527 32.15 13.02 9.07
C VAL A 527 32.19 14.51 8.73
N GLN A 528 31.43 15.35 9.47
CA GLN A 528 31.41 16.79 9.24
C GLN A 528 32.81 17.41 9.40
N ASN A 529 33.56 17.03 10.45
CA ASN A 529 34.92 17.51 10.66
C ASN A 529 35.87 17.13 9.49
N ILE A 530 35.69 15.95 8.90
CA ILE A 530 36.45 15.53 7.71
C ILE A 530 36.08 16.43 6.52
N LEU A 531 34.79 16.65 6.29
CA LEU A 531 34.29 17.46 5.16
C LEU A 531 34.71 18.93 5.27
N ASP A 532 34.77 19.49 6.48
CA ASP A 532 35.15 20.88 6.74
C ASP A 532 36.62 21.18 6.39
N VAL A 533 37.47 20.15 6.37
CA VAL A 533 38.93 20.26 6.04
C VAL A 533 39.26 19.64 4.68
N GLN A 534 38.26 19.16 3.97
CA GLN A 534 38.43 18.59 2.62
C GLN A 534 38.97 19.66 1.65
N PRO A 535 39.93 19.38 0.78
CA PRO A 535 40.53 20.34 -0.13
C PRO A 535 39.57 20.90 -1.17
#